data_13e145c5631f7f05250b68c7e6d551ff
#
_entry.id   13e145c5631f7f05250b68c7e6d551ff
#
_cell.length_a   1.000
_cell.length_b   1.000
_cell.length_c   1.000
_cell.angle_alpha   90.00
_cell.angle_beta   90.00
_cell.angle_gamma   90.00
#
_symmetry.space_group_name_H-M   'P 1'
#
loop_
_entity.id
_entity.type
_entity.pdbx_description
1 polymer ?
#
loop_
_entity_poly.entity_id
_entity_poly.type
_entity_poly.pdbx_seq_one_letter_code
_entity_poly.pdbx_strand_id
1 'polypeptide(L)'
;MGRKAWYLAALLTTALLVACGSQQGQQTAPPQAITSDGLQHIEQRTPTPTVSIPRQVITSTPTPIPALPPPTVIPGSGSGAAPYGPPPPLTAEEIQLTQKLFALINSDRAARSLYPFTWNDTLAGGARLHSWNMYHCGFSHTCPDGRTQNQRIADEGFAGYTDCGENIGLAGPSNPAWNNVYAVQESMMNEGSTGWHFIHLTSTTLHKVGVGIYIAPNGWVWFTEDLVS
;
A
#
# COMPACT_ATOMS: atom_id res chain seq x y z
N MET A 1 -42.76 10.16 54.57
CA MET A 1 -41.50 9.38 54.33
C MET A 1 -41.60 8.79 52.95
N GLY A 2 -41.08 9.49 51.96
CA GLY A 2 -41.14 9.09 50.54
C GLY A 2 -39.75 8.88 49.98
N ARG A 3 -39.43 7.64 49.59
CA ARG A 3 -38.16 7.28 48.94
C ARG A 3 -38.29 7.55 47.43
N LYS A 4 -37.55 8.52 46.93
CA LYS A 4 -37.39 8.76 45.49
C LYS A 4 -36.34 7.76 44.92
N ALA A 5 -36.79 6.83 44.09
CA ALA A 5 -35.92 5.95 43.29
C ALA A 5 -35.37 6.73 42.09
N TRP A 6 -34.04 6.81 41.96
CA TRP A 6 -33.36 7.34 40.80
C TRP A 6 -33.06 6.19 39.85
N TYR A 7 -33.68 6.20 38.69
CA TYR A 7 -33.34 5.30 37.60
C TYR A 7 -32.16 5.91 36.84
N LEU A 8 -30.99 5.30 36.97
CA LEU A 8 -29.84 5.53 36.08
C LEU A 8 -30.10 4.79 34.78
N ALA A 9 -30.41 5.54 33.72
CA ALA A 9 -30.41 5.02 32.35
C ALA A 9 -28.94 4.89 31.87
N ALA A 10 -28.43 3.66 31.85
CA ALA A 10 -27.16 3.36 31.25
C ALA A 10 -27.35 3.34 29.71
N LEU A 11 -26.89 4.39 29.05
CA LEU A 11 -26.72 4.41 27.58
C LEU A 11 -25.57 3.47 27.23
N LEU A 12 -25.89 2.25 26.77
CA LEU A 12 -24.92 1.40 26.07
C LEU A 12 -24.69 1.98 24.67
N THR A 13 -23.61 2.71 24.50
CA THR A 13 -23.06 3.00 23.18
C THR A 13 -22.34 1.75 22.70
N THR A 14 -22.98 0.95 21.85
CA THR A 14 -22.31 -0.11 21.09
C THR A 14 -21.42 0.54 20.04
N ALA A 15 -20.14 0.67 20.35
CA ALA A 15 -19.13 0.95 19.34
C ALA A 15 -19.02 -0.30 18.43
N LEU A 16 -19.46 -0.21 17.18
CA LEU A 16 -19.15 -1.20 16.16
C LEU A 16 -17.64 -1.12 15.86
N LEU A 17 -16.87 -2.02 16.45
CA LEU A 17 -15.49 -2.26 16.06
C LEU A 17 -15.53 -2.99 14.71
N VAL A 18 -15.29 -2.27 13.63
CA VAL A 18 -14.99 -2.85 12.32
C VAL A 18 -13.58 -3.44 12.43
N ALA A 19 -13.49 -4.76 12.52
CA ALA A 19 -12.22 -5.46 12.56
C ALA A 19 -11.71 -5.63 11.12
N CYS A 20 -10.77 -4.81 10.70
CA CYS A 20 -9.90 -5.16 9.58
C CYS A 20 -9.03 -6.33 10.05
N GLY A 21 -9.21 -7.49 9.44
CA GLY A 21 -8.52 -8.70 9.85
C GLY A 21 -7.01 -8.62 9.63
N SER A 22 -6.26 -8.35 10.68
CA SER A 22 -4.81 -8.51 10.68
C SER A 22 -4.48 -9.99 10.92
N GLN A 23 -4.24 -10.74 9.86
CA GLN A 23 -3.58 -12.04 9.98
C GLN A 23 -2.06 -11.83 9.90
N GLN A 24 -1.37 -12.13 10.98
CA GLN A 24 0.08 -12.25 11.00
C GLN A 24 0.48 -13.44 10.12
N GLY A 25 1.06 -13.14 8.94
CA GLY A 25 1.60 -14.16 8.06
C GLY A 25 2.82 -14.81 8.68
N GLN A 26 2.79 -16.14 8.85
CA GLN A 26 3.97 -16.96 9.11
C GLN A 26 4.97 -16.80 7.96
N GLN A 27 6.19 -16.40 8.28
CA GLN A 27 7.31 -16.43 7.34
C GLN A 27 7.55 -17.90 6.92
N THR A 28 7.32 -18.20 5.65
CA THR A 28 7.75 -19.44 5.03
C THR A 28 9.22 -19.34 4.63
N ALA A 29 9.97 -20.40 4.87
CA ALA A 29 11.39 -20.55 4.59
C ALA A 29 11.73 -20.34 3.08
N PRO A 30 12.99 -19.95 2.75
CA PRO A 30 13.40 -19.70 1.37
C PRO A 30 13.37 -20.99 0.51
N PRO A 31 13.13 -20.87 -0.80
CA PRO A 31 13.08 -22.01 -1.69
C PRO A 31 14.44 -22.66 -1.86
N GLN A 32 14.47 -23.99 -1.77
CA GLN A 32 15.64 -24.80 -2.04
C GLN A 32 15.98 -24.81 -3.52
N ALA A 33 17.28 -24.77 -3.81
CA ALA A 33 17.83 -24.85 -5.15
C ALA A 33 17.46 -26.19 -5.84
N ILE A 34 16.93 -26.10 -7.07
CA ILE A 34 16.66 -27.25 -7.93
C ILE A 34 17.95 -27.61 -8.65
N THR A 35 18.47 -28.81 -8.40
CA THR A 35 19.59 -29.39 -9.13
C THR A 35 19.15 -29.85 -10.51
N SER A 36 19.94 -29.48 -11.51
CA SER A 36 19.80 -29.90 -12.92
C SER A 36 20.16 -31.38 -13.06
N ASP A 37 19.20 -32.25 -13.39
CA ASP A 37 19.50 -33.49 -14.10
C ASP A 37 18.24 -33.94 -14.88
N GLY A 38 18.41 -34.17 -16.19
CA GLY A 38 17.34 -34.69 -17.02
C GLY A 38 17.26 -34.14 -18.44
N LEU A 39 18.42 -34.07 -19.15
CA LEU A 39 18.43 -33.98 -20.60
C LEU A 39 18.24 -35.39 -21.21
N GLN A 40 17.10 -35.66 -21.81
CA GLN A 40 17.06 -36.63 -22.98
C GLN A 40 15.75 -36.50 -23.77
N HIS A 41 15.94 -36.50 -25.06
CA HIS A 41 15.02 -36.66 -26.21
C HIS A 41 14.35 -35.38 -26.76
N ILE A 42 15.05 -34.79 -27.71
CA ILE A 42 14.48 -33.89 -28.72
C ILE A 42 14.08 -34.72 -29.94
N GLU A 43 12.81 -34.91 -30.13
CA GLU A 43 12.23 -35.41 -31.37
C GLU A 43 12.16 -34.27 -32.40
N GLN A 44 12.84 -34.43 -33.55
CA GLN A 44 12.82 -33.46 -34.65
C GLN A 44 11.42 -33.35 -35.25
N ARG A 45 10.74 -32.27 -35.01
CA ARG A 45 9.52 -31.90 -35.72
C ARG A 45 9.85 -30.95 -36.87
N THR A 46 9.44 -31.31 -38.06
CA THR A 46 9.52 -30.54 -39.32
C THR A 46 8.83 -29.16 -39.13
N PRO A 47 9.43 -28.04 -39.59
CA PRO A 47 8.83 -26.73 -39.42
C PRO A 47 7.61 -26.54 -40.32
N THR A 48 6.48 -26.23 -39.71
CA THR A 48 5.27 -25.73 -40.38
C THR A 48 5.52 -24.29 -40.85
N PRO A 49 5.11 -23.88 -42.06
CA PRO A 49 5.34 -22.52 -42.54
C PRO A 49 4.60 -21.50 -41.66
N THR A 50 5.38 -20.61 -41.06
CA THR A 50 4.85 -19.50 -40.25
C THR A 50 4.34 -18.40 -41.17
N VAL A 51 3.02 -18.19 -41.19
CA VAL A 51 2.43 -17.01 -41.81
C VAL A 51 2.71 -15.81 -40.93
N SER A 52 3.60 -14.92 -41.44
CA SER A 52 3.90 -13.65 -40.78
C SER A 52 2.72 -12.69 -40.97
N ILE A 53 1.91 -12.49 -39.91
CA ILE A 53 0.95 -11.39 -39.86
C ILE A 53 1.72 -10.13 -39.45
N PRO A 54 1.68 -9.03 -40.25
CA PRO A 54 2.36 -7.80 -39.87
C PRO A 54 1.75 -7.28 -38.55
N ARG A 55 2.57 -7.26 -37.50
CA ARG A 55 2.21 -6.68 -36.21
C ARG A 55 2.15 -5.16 -36.38
N GLN A 56 0.94 -4.61 -36.45
CA GLN A 56 0.75 -3.16 -36.31
C GLN A 56 1.21 -2.74 -34.91
N VAL A 57 2.29 -2.01 -34.86
CA VAL A 57 2.74 -1.33 -33.63
C VAL A 57 1.81 -0.13 -33.46
N ILE A 58 0.79 -0.30 -32.61
CA ILE A 58 -0.01 0.82 -32.15
C ILE A 58 0.85 1.58 -31.13
N THR A 59 1.55 2.60 -31.59
CA THR A 59 2.21 3.57 -30.72
C THR A 59 1.11 4.42 -30.07
N SER A 60 0.53 3.93 -28.97
CA SER A 60 -0.27 4.77 -28.10
C SER A 60 0.68 5.72 -27.39
N THR A 61 0.64 6.99 -27.77
CA THR A 61 1.29 8.05 -27.02
C THR A 61 0.67 8.02 -25.61
N PRO A 62 1.46 7.83 -24.53
CA PRO A 62 0.89 7.82 -23.19
C PRO A 62 0.25 9.18 -22.94
N THR A 63 -1.05 9.18 -22.66
CA THR A 63 -1.76 10.38 -22.19
C THR A 63 -1.06 10.87 -20.93
N PRO A 64 -0.64 12.16 -20.85
CA PRO A 64 0.00 12.66 -19.65
C PRO A 64 -0.95 12.48 -18.47
N ILE A 65 -0.50 11.74 -17.45
CA ILE A 65 -1.23 11.57 -16.19
C ILE A 65 -1.27 12.96 -15.54
N PRO A 66 -2.45 13.47 -15.17
CA PRO A 66 -2.54 14.73 -14.45
C PRO A 66 -1.65 14.67 -13.21
N ALA A 67 -0.81 15.71 -13.01
CA ALA A 67 -0.02 15.81 -11.81
C ALA A 67 -0.96 15.89 -10.60
N LEU A 68 -0.83 14.92 -9.68
CA LEU A 68 -1.54 14.98 -8.40
C LEU A 68 -1.00 16.16 -7.58
N PRO A 69 -1.86 16.85 -6.81
CA PRO A 69 -1.37 17.78 -5.80
C PRO A 69 -0.46 17.01 -4.82
N PRO A 70 0.58 17.66 -4.28
CA PRO A 70 1.40 17.04 -3.26
C PRO A 70 0.51 16.60 -2.08
N PRO A 71 0.72 15.40 -1.50
CA PRO A 71 -0.06 14.96 -0.36
C PRO A 71 0.12 15.95 0.80
N THR A 72 -0.99 16.39 1.38
CA THR A 72 -0.98 17.20 2.59
C THR A 72 -0.70 16.30 3.77
N VAL A 73 0.35 16.59 4.53
CA VAL A 73 0.62 15.87 5.78
C VAL A 73 -0.35 16.35 6.83
N ILE A 74 -1.20 15.46 7.32
CA ILE A 74 -2.12 15.73 8.42
C ILE A 74 -1.46 15.16 9.68
N PRO A 75 -1.15 15.98 10.69
CA PRO A 75 -0.63 15.48 11.96
C PRO A 75 -1.66 14.55 12.61
N GLY A 76 -1.19 13.41 13.13
CA GLY A 76 -2.04 12.49 13.88
C GLY A 76 -2.61 13.17 15.14
N SER A 77 -3.88 12.91 15.43
CA SER A 77 -4.60 13.55 16.55
C SER A 77 -4.35 12.90 17.90
N GLY A 78 -3.76 11.71 17.96
CA GLY A 78 -3.50 10.98 19.20
C GLY A 78 -2.09 11.19 19.75
N SER A 79 -1.93 11.12 21.08
CA SER A 79 -0.62 11.24 21.74
C SER A 79 0.39 10.16 21.32
N GLY A 80 -0.07 9.03 20.79
CA GLY A 80 0.77 7.97 20.23
C GLY A 80 0.93 8.04 18.72
N ALA A 81 0.22 8.94 18.02
CA ALA A 81 0.20 8.99 16.56
C ALA A 81 1.55 9.42 15.97
N ALA A 82 2.26 10.28 16.64
CA ALA A 82 3.54 10.83 16.17
C ALA A 82 4.57 10.91 17.31
N PRO A 83 5.01 9.79 17.92
CA PRO A 83 5.94 9.81 19.06
C PRO A 83 7.32 10.38 18.67
N TYR A 84 7.66 10.42 17.40
CA TYR A 84 8.90 10.99 16.87
C TYR A 84 8.71 12.40 16.28
N GLY A 85 7.55 13.02 16.57
CA GLY A 85 7.14 14.29 15.98
C GLY A 85 6.63 14.12 14.54
N PRO A 86 6.21 15.24 13.91
CA PRO A 86 5.74 15.22 12.54
C PRO A 86 6.91 14.85 11.59
N PRO A 87 6.62 14.18 10.47
CA PRO A 87 7.63 13.94 9.46
C PRO A 87 8.19 15.27 8.93
N PRO A 88 9.45 15.30 8.47
CA PRO A 88 10.03 16.48 7.83
C PRO A 88 9.18 16.97 6.65
N PRO A 89 9.33 18.23 6.21
CA PRO A 89 8.69 18.70 4.98
C PRO A 89 9.00 17.77 3.81
N LEU A 90 8.01 17.58 2.92
CA LEU A 90 8.16 16.76 1.72
C LEU A 90 9.27 17.30 0.82
N THR A 91 10.15 16.43 0.39
CA THR A 91 11.13 16.74 -0.66
C THR A 91 10.48 16.62 -2.05
N ALA A 92 11.08 17.26 -3.06
CA ALA A 92 10.62 17.14 -4.45
C ALA A 92 10.68 15.67 -4.94
N GLU A 93 11.67 14.91 -4.48
CA GLU A 93 11.81 13.50 -4.84
C GLU A 93 10.71 12.64 -4.21
N GLU A 94 10.40 12.84 -2.93
CA GLU A 94 9.28 12.13 -2.27
C GLU A 94 7.94 12.41 -2.96
N ILE A 95 7.70 13.66 -3.38
CA ILE A 95 6.51 14.03 -4.15
C ILE A 95 6.46 13.26 -5.48
N GLN A 96 7.57 13.24 -6.22
CA GLN A 96 7.64 12.52 -7.48
C GLN A 96 7.45 11.01 -7.32
N LEU A 97 8.06 10.41 -6.30
CA LEU A 97 7.91 8.98 -6.02
C LEU A 97 6.46 8.65 -5.65
N THR A 98 5.82 9.47 -4.82
CA THR A 98 4.41 9.31 -4.45
C THR A 98 3.50 9.33 -5.67
N GLN A 99 3.69 10.30 -6.58
CA GLN A 99 2.94 10.40 -7.82
C GLN A 99 3.16 9.20 -8.75
N LYS A 100 4.41 8.75 -8.89
CA LYS A 100 4.75 7.59 -9.71
C LYS A 100 4.15 6.31 -9.16
N LEU A 101 4.21 6.13 -7.83
CA LEU A 101 3.68 4.92 -7.19
C LEU A 101 2.16 4.86 -7.31
N PHE A 102 1.45 5.96 -7.05
CA PHE A 102 0.01 6.03 -7.28
C PHE A 102 -0.37 5.75 -8.75
N ALA A 103 0.38 6.31 -9.70
CA ALA A 103 0.15 6.07 -11.12
C ALA A 103 0.38 4.59 -11.49
N LEU A 104 1.43 3.96 -10.94
CA LEU A 104 1.72 2.54 -11.15
C LEU A 104 0.60 1.66 -10.61
N ILE A 105 0.14 1.88 -9.37
CA ILE A 105 -0.99 1.17 -8.77
C ILE A 105 -2.21 1.22 -9.70
N ASN A 106 -2.56 2.38 -10.20
CA ASN A 106 -3.73 2.53 -11.08
C ASN A 106 -3.48 1.94 -12.48
N SER A 107 -2.25 1.93 -12.96
CA SER A 107 -1.88 1.22 -14.20
C SER A 107 -2.07 -0.29 -14.06
N ASP A 108 -1.64 -0.87 -12.93
CA ASP A 108 -1.78 -2.29 -12.62
C ASP A 108 -3.24 -2.70 -12.49
N ARG A 109 -4.07 -1.83 -11.91
CA ARG A 109 -5.52 -2.02 -11.84
C ARG A 109 -6.17 -1.96 -13.22
N ALA A 110 -5.79 -0.97 -14.03
CA ALA A 110 -6.30 -0.85 -15.40
C ALA A 110 -5.94 -2.06 -16.27
N ALA A 111 -4.72 -2.59 -16.15
CA ALA A 111 -4.29 -3.81 -16.84
C ALA A 111 -5.14 -5.05 -16.47
N ARG A 112 -5.87 -5.00 -15.34
CA ARG A 112 -6.78 -6.03 -14.84
C ARG A 112 -8.27 -5.68 -15.01
N SER A 113 -8.55 -4.61 -15.77
CA SER A 113 -9.92 -4.09 -15.97
C SER A 113 -10.63 -3.69 -14.67
N LEU A 114 -9.86 -3.26 -13.67
CA LEU A 114 -10.36 -2.74 -12.40
C LEU A 114 -10.49 -1.22 -12.47
N TYR A 115 -11.48 -0.66 -11.75
CA TYR A 115 -11.58 0.78 -11.59
C TYR A 115 -10.37 1.33 -10.84
N PRO A 116 -9.87 2.52 -11.21
CA PRO A 116 -8.75 3.15 -10.51
C PRO A 116 -9.15 3.51 -9.08
N PHE A 117 -8.19 3.43 -8.16
CA PHE A 117 -8.34 4.05 -6.85
C PHE A 117 -8.39 5.56 -6.98
N THR A 118 -9.22 6.19 -6.16
CA THR A 118 -9.26 7.64 -5.99
C THR A 118 -8.25 8.05 -4.92
N TRP A 119 -7.46 9.09 -5.21
CA TRP A 119 -6.54 9.66 -4.23
C TRP A 119 -7.27 10.29 -3.04
N ASN A 120 -6.70 10.14 -1.83
CA ASN A 120 -7.20 10.80 -0.63
C ASN A 120 -6.06 11.39 0.19
N ASP A 121 -6.12 12.71 0.43
CA ASP A 121 -5.07 13.45 1.13
C ASP A 121 -4.95 13.06 2.62
N THR A 122 -6.05 12.77 3.29
CA THR A 122 -6.04 12.33 4.69
C THR A 122 -5.32 11.01 4.86
N LEU A 123 -5.63 10.02 4.00
CA LEU A 123 -4.92 8.75 3.98
C LEU A 123 -3.44 8.93 3.65
N ALA A 124 -3.11 9.79 2.69
CA ALA A 124 -1.71 10.06 2.31
C ALA A 124 -0.92 10.71 3.45
N GLY A 125 -1.54 11.59 4.23
CA GLY A 125 -0.94 12.19 5.41
C GLY A 125 -0.65 11.13 6.48
N GLY A 126 -1.61 10.27 6.79
CA GLY A 126 -1.46 9.16 7.73
C GLY A 126 -0.42 8.15 7.27
N ALA A 127 -0.47 7.75 6.01
CA ALA A 127 0.51 6.85 5.39
C ALA A 127 1.95 7.40 5.48
N ARG A 128 2.12 8.73 5.25
CA ARG A 128 3.44 9.35 5.40
C ARG A 128 3.92 9.39 6.85
N LEU A 129 3.03 9.67 7.79
CA LEU A 129 3.36 9.62 9.22
C LEU A 129 3.78 8.19 9.62
N HIS A 130 3.10 7.17 9.12
CA HIS A 130 3.47 5.79 9.38
C HIS A 130 4.83 5.41 8.78
N SER A 131 5.12 5.84 7.56
CA SER A 131 6.44 5.65 6.93
C SER A 131 7.57 6.31 7.72
N TRP A 132 7.34 7.52 8.26
CA TRP A 132 8.25 8.20 9.17
C TRP A 132 8.42 7.44 10.49
N ASN A 133 7.33 6.96 11.07
CA ASN A 133 7.39 6.16 12.29
C ASN A 133 8.19 4.86 12.07
N MET A 134 7.93 4.13 10.99
CA MET A 134 8.66 2.91 10.65
C MET A 134 10.17 3.12 10.51
N TYR A 135 10.62 4.25 10.01
CA TYR A 135 12.04 4.59 9.98
C TYR A 135 12.67 4.59 11.38
N HIS A 136 11.93 4.96 12.42
CA HIS A 136 12.41 5.03 13.79
C HIS A 136 12.22 3.75 14.60
N CYS A 137 11.13 3.04 14.39
CA CYS A 137 10.74 1.88 15.22
C CYS A 137 10.88 0.53 14.52
N GLY A 138 11.18 0.52 13.22
CA GLY A 138 11.34 -0.69 12.42
C GLY A 138 10.14 -0.98 11.51
N PHE A 139 10.35 -1.87 10.55
CA PHE A 139 9.38 -2.23 9.52
C PHE A 139 8.24 -3.07 10.13
N SER A 140 7.07 -2.46 10.31
CA SER A 140 5.94 -3.10 11.01
C SER A 140 4.64 -2.34 10.77
N HIS A 141 3.54 -3.08 10.58
CA HIS A 141 2.19 -2.54 10.52
C HIS A 141 1.68 -1.93 11.84
N THR A 142 2.28 -2.24 12.98
CA THR A 142 1.81 -1.82 14.31
C THR A 142 2.77 -0.90 15.05
N CYS A 143 3.84 -0.50 14.40
CA CYS A 143 4.79 0.50 14.88
C CYS A 143 4.15 1.91 14.82
N PRO A 144 4.41 2.81 15.77
CA PRO A 144 5.31 2.68 16.90
C PRO A 144 4.67 2.20 18.21
N ASP A 145 3.35 2.15 18.31
CA ASP A 145 2.61 2.07 19.57
C ASP A 145 1.62 0.90 19.65
N GLY A 146 1.71 -0.03 18.70
CA GLY A 146 0.85 -1.22 18.64
C GLY A 146 -0.52 -1.01 17.99
N ARG A 147 -0.84 0.23 17.53
CA ARG A 147 -2.10 0.48 16.83
C ARG A 147 -2.13 -0.21 15.47
N THR A 148 -3.29 -0.75 15.13
CA THR A 148 -3.56 -1.27 13.79
C THR A 148 -3.72 -0.11 12.79
N GLN A 149 -3.60 -0.40 11.49
CA GLN A 149 -3.87 0.58 10.44
C GLN A 149 -5.27 1.21 10.57
N ASN A 150 -6.28 0.40 10.92
CA ASN A 150 -7.64 0.89 11.13
C ASN A 150 -7.71 1.97 12.22
N GLN A 151 -7.02 1.74 13.35
CA GLN A 151 -6.95 2.72 14.44
C GLN A 151 -6.21 3.99 14.00
N ARG A 152 -5.11 3.84 13.23
CA ARG A 152 -4.36 4.99 12.72
C ARG A 152 -5.18 5.82 11.72
N ILE A 153 -5.85 5.16 10.76
CA ILE A 153 -6.73 5.81 9.77
C ILE A 153 -7.84 6.61 10.47
N ALA A 154 -8.45 6.04 11.52
CA ALA A 154 -9.47 6.73 12.31
C ALA A 154 -8.90 7.93 13.08
N ASP A 155 -7.72 7.78 13.68
CA ASP A 155 -7.03 8.85 14.42
C ASP A 155 -6.60 10.01 13.52
N GLU A 156 -6.29 9.74 12.23
CA GLU A 156 -6.04 10.78 11.23
C GLU A 156 -7.31 11.51 10.76
N GLY A 157 -8.46 11.12 11.27
CA GLY A 157 -9.75 11.77 11.00
C GLY A 157 -10.48 11.24 9.78
N PHE A 158 -10.07 10.11 9.20
CA PHE A 158 -10.81 9.45 8.14
C PHE A 158 -11.86 8.50 8.76
N ALA A 159 -13.13 8.73 8.42
CA ALA A 159 -14.25 7.95 8.94
C ALA A 159 -15.22 7.52 7.84
N GLY A 160 -16.11 6.59 8.16
CA GLY A 160 -17.21 6.18 7.28
C GLY A 160 -16.85 5.11 6.26
N TYR A 161 -15.69 4.44 6.40
CA TYR A 161 -15.36 3.24 5.62
C TYR A 161 -15.80 1.97 6.35
N THR A 162 -16.01 0.91 5.60
CA THR A 162 -16.40 -0.42 6.12
C THR A 162 -15.31 -1.47 5.94
N ASP A 163 -14.31 -1.18 5.10
CA ASP A 163 -13.19 -2.07 4.80
C ASP A 163 -11.93 -1.25 4.61
N CYS A 164 -10.78 -1.79 5.00
CA CYS A 164 -9.48 -1.14 4.85
C CYS A 164 -8.37 -2.16 4.63
N GLY A 165 -7.27 -1.70 4.06
CA GLY A 165 -6.04 -2.44 3.90
C GLY A 165 -4.83 -1.51 4.02
N GLU A 166 -3.69 -2.06 4.37
CA GLU A 166 -2.43 -1.34 4.37
C GLU A 166 -1.37 -2.22 3.72
N ASN A 167 -0.62 -1.62 2.80
CA ASN A 167 0.63 -2.18 2.31
C ASN A 167 1.77 -1.31 2.82
N ILE A 168 2.86 -1.94 3.23
CA ILE A 168 4.08 -1.25 3.62
C ILE A 168 5.24 -1.76 2.80
N GLY A 169 6.13 -0.85 2.39
CA GLY A 169 7.30 -1.20 1.58
C GLY A 169 8.57 -0.56 2.11
N LEU A 170 9.66 -1.29 1.95
CA LEU A 170 11.01 -0.82 2.26
C LEU A 170 11.91 -1.09 1.07
N ALA A 171 12.31 -0.04 0.37
CA ALA A 171 13.19 -0.09 -0.78
C ALA A 171 14.60 0.36 -0.40
N GLY A 172 15.60 -0.43 -0.75
CA GLY A 172 17.00 -0.07 -0.57
C GLY A 172 17.41 1.15 -1.43
N PRO A 173 18.58 1.76 -1.16
CA PRO A 173 19.04 2.89 -1.93
C PRO A 173 19.31 2.50 -3.39
N SER A 174 18.86 3.37 -4.31
CA SER A 174 19.15 3.27 -5.75
C SER A 174 19.17 4.65 -6.39
N ASN A 175 19.75 4.76 -7.56
CA ASN A 175 19.75 6.00 -8.33
C ASN A 175 19.27 5.73 -9.76
N PRO A 176 18.06 6.21 -10.14
CA PRO A 176 17.10 6.91 -9.29
C PRO A 176 16.44 5.99 -8.23
N ALA A 177 15.98 6.55 -7.11
CA ALA A 177 15.31 5.82 -6.03
C ALA A 177 14.08 5.04 -6.52
N TRP A 178 13.43 5.50 -7.59
CA TRP A 178 12.31 4.84 -8.26
C TRP A 178 12.58 3.38 -8.64
N ASN A 179 13.81 3.03 -9.01
CA ASN A 179 14.12 1.67 -9.48
C ASN A 179 13.77 0.61 -8.41
N ASN A 180 14.16 0.86 -7.16
CA ASN A 180 13.88 -0.09 -6.08
C ASN A 180 12.46 0.05 -5.51
N VAL A 181 11.87 1.25 -5.50
CA VAL A 181 10.44 1.41 -5.16
C VAL A 181 9.57 0.64 -6.15
N TYR A 182 9.84 0.77 -7.45
CA TYR A 182 9.17 0.00 -8.50
C TYR A 182 9.32 -1.52 -8.30
N ALA A 183 10.54 -1.98 -8.00
CA ALA A 183 10.79 -3.41 -7.79
C ALA A 183 10.04 -3.97 -6.57
N VAL A 184 9.91 -3.20 -5.49
CA VAL A 184 9.11 -3.60 -4.32
C VAL A 184 7.64 -3.67 -4.68
N GLN A 185 7.10 -2.67 -5.40
CA GLN A 185 5.71 -2.67 -5.85
C GLN A 185 5.40 -3.84 -6.79
N GLU A 186 6.28 -4.13 -7.75
CA GLU A 186 6.16 -5.29 -8.61
C GLU A 186 6.17 -6.61 -7.81
N SER A 187 7.00 -6.68 -6.76
CA SER A 187 7.00 -7.85 -5.88
C SER A 187 5.66 -8.04 -5.16
N MET A 188 5.03 -6.97 -4.69
CA MET A 188 3.70 -6.99 -4.09
C MET A 188 2.65 -7.50 -5.09
N MET A 189 2.71 -7.02 -6.33
CA MET A 189 1.80 -7.45 -7.41
C MET A 189 2.05 -8.90 -7.86
N ASN A 190 3.25 -9.43 -7.65
CA ASN A 190 3.62 -10.81 -8.00
C ASN A 190 3.33 -11.84 -6.89
N GLU A 191 2.83 -11.44 -5.72
CA GLU A 191 2.41 -12.37 -4.66
C GLU A 191 1.23 -13.26 -5.10
N GLY A 192 0.47 -12.82 -6.08
CA GLY A 192 -0.70 -13.54 -6.57
C GLY A 192 -1.89 -13.49 -5.59
N SER A 193 -2.93 -14.24 -5.89
CA SER A 193 -4.25 -14.16 -5.22
C SER A 193 -4.25 -14.55 -3.72
N THR A 194 -3.14 -15.03 -3.19
CA THR A 194 -3.01 -15.39 -1.76
C THR A 194 -2.18 -14.39 -0.96
N GLY A 195 -1.49 -13.47 -1.64
CA GLY A 195 -0.70 -12.41 -1.01
C GLY A 195 -1.56 -11.21 -0.63
N TRP A 196 -1.39 -10.70 0.57
CA TRP A 196 -2.21 -9.59 1.07
C TRP A 196 -1.98 -8.30 0.30
N HIS A 197 -0.74 -8.00 -0.11
CA HIS A 197 -0.48 -6.82 -0.94
C HIS A 197 -1.26 -6.90 -2.27
N PHE A 198 -1.20 -8.04 -2.96
CA PHE A 198 -1.95 -8.25 -4.19
C PHE A 198 -3.46 -8.13 -3.97
N ILE A 199 -4.00 -8.73 -2.88
CA ILE A 199 -5.43 -8.67 -2.53
C ILE A 199 -5.87 -7.22 -2.34
N HIS A 200 -5.13 -6.40 -1.61
CA HIS A 200 -5.45 -5.00 -1.41
C HIS A 200 -5.40 -4.22 -2.73
N LEU A 201 -4.31 -4.37 -3.49
CA LEU A 201 -4.09 -3.65 -4.75
C LEU A 201 -5.10 -4.01 -5.84
N THR A 202 -5.65 -5.23 -5.81
CA THR A 202 -6.66 -5.70 -6.78
C THR A 202 -8.08 -5.75 -6.23
N SER A 203 -8.30 -5.25 -5.02
CA SER A 203 -9.62 -5.22 -4.37
C SER A 203 -10.66 -4.50 -5.22
N THR A 204 -11.88 -5.03 -5.22
CA THR A 204 -13.06 -4.39 -5.84
C THR A 204 -13.93 -3.67 -4.81
N THR A 205 -13.60 -3.77 -3.52
CA THR A 205 -14.31 -3.13 -2.40
C THR A 205 -13.59 -1.93 -1.84
N LEU A 206 -12.26 -1.87 -2.01
CA LEU A 206 -11.47 -0.69 -1.67
C LEU A 206 -11.50 0.29 -2.85
N HIS A 207 -11.71 1.57 -2.58
CA HIS A 207 -11.95 2.58 -3.60
C HIS A 207 -11.03 3.80 -3.50
N LYS A 208 -10.45 4.04 -2.33
CA LYS A 208 -9.56 5.19 -2.08
C LYS A 208 -8.21 4.71 -1.60
N VAL A 209 -7.18 5.46 -1.95
CA VAL A 209 -5.81 5.20 -1.49
C VAL A 209 -5.12 6.51 -1.12
N GLY A 210 -4.29 6.44 -0.09
CA GLY A 210 -3.27 7.43 0.22
C GLY A 210 -1.91 6.76 0.25
N VAL A 211 -0.96 7.33 -0.47
CA VAL A 211 0.43 6.86 -0.49
C VAL A 211 1.32 7.85 0.26
N GLY A 212 2.08 7.36 1.22
CA GLY A 212 3.02 8.16 2.00
C GLY A 212 4.44 7.64 1.89
N ILE A 213 5.37 8.49 1.45
CA ILE A 213 6.78 8.13 1.25
C ILE A 213 7.67 8.96 2.17
N TYR A 214 8.66 8.31 2.77
CA TYR A 214 9.77 8.94 3.49
C TYR A 214 11.09 8.37 2.96
N ILE A 215 11.99 9.27 2.55
CA ILE A 215 13.35 8.93 2.13
C ILE A 215 14.30 9.22 3.29
N ALA A 216 14.91 8.18 3.83
CA ALA A 216 15.87 8.31 4.91
C ALA A 216 17.21 8.89 4.41
N PRO A 217 18.03 9.54 5.30
CA PRO A 217 19.31 10.12 4.91
C PRO A 217 20.32 9.15 4.26
N ASN A 218 20.17 7.86 4.51
CA ASN A 218 20.98 6.80 3.90
C ASN A 218 20.43 6.30 2.56
N GLY A 219 19.40 6.95 2.01
CA GLY A 219 18.78 6.62 0.72
C GLY A 219 17.77 5.49 0.75
N TRP A 220 17.48 4.89 1.90
CA TRP A 220 16.38 3.94 2.02
C TRP A 220 15.03 4.65 1.92
N VAL A 221 14.10 4.03 1.19
CA VAL A 221 12.74 4.55 0.99
C VAL A 221 11.75 3.71 1.76
N TRP A 222 11.08 4.32 2.69
CA TRP A 222 9.97 3.76 3.45
C TRP A 222 8.66 4.25 2.82
N PHE A 223 7.73 3.35 2.53
CA PHE A 223 6.44 3.79 2.02
C PHE A 223 5.29 2.98 2.59
N THR A 224 4.15 3.62 2.64
CA THR A 224 2.88 3.06 3.11
C THR A 224 1.79 3.41 2.10
N GLU A 225 0.91 2.47 1.85
CA GLU A 225 -0.30 2.62 1.05
C GLU A 225 -1.49 2.28 1.95
N ASP A 226 -2.23 3.28 2.37
CA ASP A 226 -3.47 3.11 3.12
C ASP A 226 -4.65 3.11 2.16
N LEU A 227 -5.46 2.04 2.23
CA LEU A 227 -6.57 1.83 1.32
C LEU A 227 -7.87 1.68 2.12
N VAL A 228 -8.96 2.25 1.61
CA VAL A 228 -10.29 2.12 2.22
C VAL A 228 -11.41 1.99 1.18
N SER A 229 -12.55 1.48 1.62
CA SER A 229 -13.79 1.39 0.84
C SER A 229 -14.46 2.75 0.57
#